data_1cbea3a92432c300a8d19874f3a433f4
#
_entry.id   1cbea3a92432c300a8d19874f3a433f4
#
_cell.length_a   1.000
_cell.length_b   1.000
_cell.length_c   1.000
_cell.angle_alpha   90.00
_cell.angle_beta   90.00
_cell.angle_gamma   90.00
#
_symmetry.space_group_name_H-M   'P 1'
#
loop_
_entity.id
_entity.type
_entity.pdbx_description
1 polymer ?
#
loop_
_entity_poly.entity_id
_entity_poly.type
_entity_poly.pdbx_seq_one_letter_code
_entity_poly.pdbx_strand_id
1 'polypeptide(L)'
;MSQMIDFTLPSCQPGRTLHAFRCVPEGEVRAVLQLSHGMVEFIDRYKPLAENLAARGILVTGNDHLGHGGAIRTKEDYGYFGEPDGNRAVLEDLHAVTTLTKQLYPGVPYFLLGHSMGSFYARQYLCEWGDELDGAIIMGTGYQPKALVQLARTICRVLAVFHGWHYRSKLVARLSFLGYNKGLEGRTAHDWLNRDPVEVDRYRADERCTFIFTLNAYYSMFSGILRLYDPALLARVPKDLPLLFLAGDADPVGEQGAGVKRAVKSLLDAGVKNIEVKLYPSARHELLVELNREEVFADIGDWLERRL
;
A
#
# COMPACT_ATOMS: atom_id res chain seq x y z
N MET A 1 7.30 -19.24 -19.64
CA MET A 1 6.80 -19.05 -18.23
C MET A 1 7.54 -17.89 -17.61
N SER A 2 6.85 -17.01 -16.87
CA SER A 2 7.49 -15.91 -16.15
C SER A 2 8.54 -16.42 -15.14
N GLN A 3 9.55 -15.61 -14.85
CA GLN A 3 10.57 -15.94 -13.88
C GLN A 3 10.36 -15.13 -12.60
N MET A 4 10.10 -15.80 -11.49
CA MET A 4 10.07 -15.19 -10.16
C MET A 4 11.49 -15.14 -9.58
N ILE A 5 11.96 -13.95 -9.20
CA ILE A 5 13.30 -13.71 -8.67
C ILE A 5 13.16 -12.98 -7.35
N ASP A 6 13.50 -13.64 -6.26
CA ASP A 6 13.63 -13.00 -4.95
C ASP A 6 15.02 -12.35 -4.84
N PHE A 7 15.07 -11.16 -4.26
CA PHE A 7 16.32 -10.42 -4.04
C PHE A 7 16.25 -9.56 -2.77
N THR A 8 17.37 -9.05 -2.36
CA THR A 8 17.45 -8.12 -1.23
C THR A 8 18.13 -6.83 -1.64
N LEU A 9 17.77 -5.73 -0.98
CA LEU A 9 18.45 -4.45 -1.13
C LEU A 9 18.61 -3.79 0.24
N PRO A 10 19.66 -2.97 0.43
CA PRO A 10 19.81 -2.22 1.67
C PRO A 10 18.68 -1.20 1.81
N SER A 11 18.12 -1.08 3.01
CA SER A 11 17.23 0.02 3.35
C SER A 11 18.00 1.32 3.58
N CYS A 12 17.33 2.46 3.45
CA CYS A 12 17.85 3.74 3.91
C CYS A 12 18.07 3.78 5.45
N GLN A 13 17.42 2.89 6.20
CA GLN A 13 17.67 2.71 7.63
C GLN A 13 18.96 1.89 7.86
N PRO A 14 19.95 2.43 8.58
CA PRO A 14 21.24 1.76 8.77
C PRO A 14 21.11 0.35 9.33
N GLY A 15 21.81 -0.60 8.71
CA GLY A 15 21.83 -2.01 9.13
C GLY A 15 20.53 -2.78 8.90
N ARG A 16 19.62 -2.23 8.08
CA ARG A 16 18.40 -2.92 7.63
C ARG A 16 18.52 -3.36 6.18
N THR A 17 17.90 -4.46 5.87
CA THR A 17 17.80 -5.03 4.51
C THR A 17 16.34 -5.30 4.21
N LEU A 18 15.93 -4.97 3.00
CA LEU A 18 14.58 -5.25 2.50
C LEU A 18 14.62 -6.55 1.72
N HIS A 19 13.62 -7.38 1.92
CA HIS A 19 13.27 -8.46 1.01
C HIS A 19 12.41 -7.89 -0.12
N ALA A 20 12.64 -8.34 -1.34
CA ALA A 20 11.91 -7.91 -2.52
C ALA A 20 11.80 -9.07 -3.52
N PHE A 21 10.83 -8.99 -4.42
CA PHE A 21 10.77 -9.86 -5.58
C PHE A 21 10.59 -9.08 -6.88
N ARG A 22 10.89 -9.73 -8.00
CA ARG A 22 10.43 -9.34 -9.32
C ARG A 22 9.95 -10.56 -10.08
N CYS A 23 8.80 -10.42 -10.74
CA CYS A 23 8.25 -11.40 -11.67
C CYS A 23 8.53 -10.87 -13.07
N VAL A 24 9.50 -11.50 -13.75
CA VAL A 24 9.95 -11.09 -15.08
C VAL A 24 9.15 -11.87 -16.13
N PRO A 25 8.48 -11.20 -17.08
CA PRO A 25 7.77 -11.88 -18.18
C PRO A 25 8.74 -12.65 -19.09
N GLU A 26 8.21 -13.63 -19.82
CA GLU A 26 8.92 -14.25 -20.93
C GLU A 26 8.93 -13.27 -22.13
N GLY A 27 10.11 -12.97 -22.67
CA GLY A 27 10.27 -12.05 -23.78
C GLY A 27 10.46 -10.60 -23.36
N GLU A 28 9.95 -9.67 -24.14
CA GLU A 28 10.13 -8.24 -23.93
C GLU A 28 9.36 -7.74 -22.70
N VAL A 29 10.01 -6.91 -21.88
CA VAL A 29 9.35 -6.17 -20.79
C VAL A 29 8.71 -4.92 -21.37
N ARG A 30 7.37 -4.90 -21.47
CA ARG A 30 6.59 -3.81 -22.05
C ARG A 30 6.31 -2.70 -21.04
N ALA A 31 6.21 -3.05 -19.76
CA ALA A 31 6.01 -2.12 -18.64
C ALA A 31 6.51 -2.71 -17.34
N VAL A 32 6.68 -1.86 -16.34
CA VAL A 32 6.95 -2.23 -14.95
C VAL A 32 5.79 -1.77 -14.07
N LEU A 33 5.28 -2.66 -13.21
CA LEU A 33 4.40 -2.31 -12.10
C LEU A 33 5.13 -2.56 -10.78
N GLN A 34 5.41 -1.50 -10.04
CA GLN A 34 5.93 -1.61 -8.68
C GLN A 34 4.79 -1.65 -7.67
N LEU A 35 4.94 -2.46 -6.63
CA LEU A 35 3.94 -2.68 -5.58
C LEU A 35 4.38 -2.07 -4.25
N SER A 36 3.43 -1.45 -3.56
CA SER A 36 3.53 -0.99 -2.17
C SER A 36 2.39 -1.63 -1.38
N HIS A 37 2.72 -2.61 -0.54
CA HIS A 37 1.75 -3.44 0.18
C HIS A 37 1.11 -2.73 1.39
N GLY A 38 0.06 -3.33 1.94
CA GLY A 38 -0.70 -2.80 3.05
C GLY A 38 -0.08 -3.04 4.43
N MET A 39 -0.82 -2.62 5.45
CA MET A 39 -0.45 -2.83 6.86
C MET A 39 -0.62 -4.29 7.24
N VAL A 40 0.36 -4.85 8.00
CA VAL A 40 0.31 -6.22 8.55
C VAL A 40 0.07 -7.29 7.47
N GLU A 41 0.76 -7.11 6.36
CA GLU A 41 0.86 -8.07 5.27
C GLU A 41 2.29 -8.05 4.70
N PHE A 42 2.55 -8.70 3.58
CA PHE A 42 3.87 -8.80 2.98
C PHE A 42 3.79 -8.98 1.47
N ILE A 43 4.89 -8.68 0.79
CA ILE A 43 4.90 -8.51 -0.67
C ILE A 43 4.59 -9.80 -1.43
N ASP A 44 4.93 -10.99 -0.91
CA ASP A 44 4.68 -12.26 -1.60
C ASP A 44 3.19 -12.57 -1.80
N ARG A 45 2.28 -11.94 -1.06
CA ARG A 45 0.83 -12.07 -1.27
C ARG A 45 0.37 -11.55 -2.64
N TYR A 46 1.20 -10.77 -3.30
CA TYR A 46 0.94 -10.19 -4.61
C TYR A 46 1.45 -11.04 -5.79
N LYS A 47 2.12 -12.17 -5.52
CA LYS A 47 2.64 -13.07 -6.56
C LYS A 47 1.59 -13.55 -7.57
N PRO A 48 0.33 -13.87 -7.19
CA PRO A 48 -0.71 -14.23 -8.17
C PRO A 48 -1.02 -13.11 -9.18
N LEU A 49 -1.13 -11.85 -8.73
CA LEU A 49 -1.25 -10.70 -9.63
C LEU A 49 -0.01 -10.57 -10.52
N ALA A 50 1.18 -10.74 -9.94
CA ALA A 50 2.44 -10.61 -10.66
C ALA A 50 2.56 -11.64 -11.80
N GLU A 51 2.18 -12.89 -11.57
CA GLU A 51 2.15 -13.94 -12.58
C GLU A 51 1.13 -13.66 -13.70
N ASN A 52 -0.06 -13.17 -13.32
CA ASN A 52 -1.09 -12.78 -14.28
C ASN A 52 -0.60 -11.65 -15.21
N LEU A 53 0.00 -10.61 -14.64
CA LEU A 53 0.51 -9.46 -15.40
C LEU A 53 1.77 -9.82 -16.23
N ALA A 54 2.61 -10.70 -15.73
CA ALA A 54 3.78 -11.18 -16.48
C ALA A 54 3.37 -11.92 -17.77
N ALA A 55 2.23 -12.61 -17.79
CA ALA A 55 1.67 -13.19 -19.00
C ALA A 55 1.29 -12.13 -20.06
N ARG A 56 1.13 -10.87 -19.66
CA ARG A 56 0.87 -9.71 -20.54
C ARG A 56 2.14 -8.90 -20.87
N GLY A 57 3.33 -9.40 -20.52
CA GLY A 57 4.60 -8.70 -20.73
C GLY A 57 4.89 -7.58 -19.72
N ILE A 58 4.18 -7.55 -18.57
CA ILE A 58 4.37 -6.55 -17.53
C ILE A 58 5.22 -7.15 -16.42
N LEU A 59 6.40 -6.58 -16.19
CA LEU A 59 7.24 -6.92 -15.06
C LEU A 59 6.60 -6.37 -13.77
N VAL A 60 6.47 -7.22 -12.76
CA VAL A 60 5.98 -6.78 -11.44
C VAL A 60 7.09 -6.92 -10.41
N THR A 61 7.31 -5.88 -9.61
CA THR A 61 8.30 -5.86 -8.53
C THR A 61 7.74 -5.18 -7.29
N GLY A 62 8.34 -5.43 -6.14
CA GLY A 62 8.00 -4.77 -4.90
C GLY A 62 8.83 -5.31 -3.75
N ASN A 63 8.83 -4.60 -2.64
CA ASN A 63 9.56 -4.96 -1.44
C ASN A 63 8.65 -5.06 -0.22
N ASP A 64 9.06 -5.86 0.75
CA ASP A 64 8.51 -5.76 2.09
C ASP A 64 8.90 -4.42 2.71
N HIS A 65 7.92 -3.66 3.21
CA HIS A 65 8.17 -2.44 3.97
C HIS A 65 8.91 -2.75 5.27
N LEU A 66 9.66 -1.78 5.80
CA LEU A 66 10.27 -1.90 7.12
C LEU A 66 9.26 -2.45 8.15
N GLY A 67 9.71 -3.39 8.96
CA GLY A 67 8.86 -4.05 9.97
C GLY A 67 7.83 -5.02 9.42
N HIS A 68 7.94 -5.46 8.16
CA HIS A 68 7.05 -6.44 7.53
C HIS A 68 7.83 -7.56 6.86
N GLY A 69 7.16 -8.69 6.64
CA GLY A 69 7.63 -9.81 5.84
C GLY A 69 9.09 -10.19 6.11
N GLY A 70 9.90 -10.21 5.08
CA GLY A 70 11.35 -10.48 5.13
C GLY A 70 12.23 -9.26 5.43
N ALA A 71 11.65 -8.07 5.66
CA ALA A 71 12.40 -6.87 6.06
C ALA A 71 12.65 -6.77 7.58
N ILE A 72 12.34 -7.83 8.33
CA ILE A 72 12.64 -7.97 9.75
C ILE A 72 13.91 -8.79 9.96
N ARG A 73 14.62 -8.55 11.04
CA ARG A 73 15.75 -9.38 11.50
C ARG A 73 15.33 -10.35 12.61
N THR A 74 14.45 -9.85 13.46
CA THR A 74 13.86 -10.62 14.57
C THR A 74 12.37 -10.30 14.70
N LYS A 75 11.62 -11.09 15.46
CA LYS A 75 10.17 -10.88 15.66
C LYS A 75 9.86 -9.55 16.37
N GLU A 76 10.82 -9.00 17.10
CA GLU A 76 10.69 -7.69 17.75
C GLU A 76 10.65 -6.53 16.74
N ASP A 77 11.20 -6.75 15.54
CA ASP A 77 11.18 -5.75 14.45
C ASP A 77 9.80 -5.62 13.78
N TYR A 78 8.88 -6.58 13.94
CA TYR A 78 7.54 -6.47 13.35
C TYR A 78 6.86 -5.15 13.74
N GLY A 79 6.34 -4.46 12.74
CA GLY A 79 5.64 -3.19 12.93
C GLY A 79 6.51 -2.07 13.50
N TYR A 80 7.82 -2.04 13.19
CA TYR A 80 8.73 -0.95 13.53
C TYR A 80 9.42 -0.41 12.26
N PHE A 81 9.22 0.88 11.95
CA PHE A 81 9.70 1.50 10.71
C PHE A 81 11.04 2.23 10.85
N GLY A 82 11.56 2.34 12.07
CA GLY A 82 12.82 3.03 12.34
C GLY A 82 12.67 4.49 12.78
N GLU A 83 13.78 5.04 13.23
CA GLU A 83 13.90 6.43 13.68
C GLU A 83 14.97 7.14 12.85
N PRO A 84 14.94 8.49 12.74
CA PRO A 84 13.98 9.41 13.40
C PRO A 84 12.64 9.56 12.66
N ASP A 85 12.55 9.21 11.38
CA ASP A 85 11.35 9.36 10.54
C ASP A 85 11.07 8.07 9.76
N GLY A 86 10.28 7.17 10.36
CA GLY A 86 9.91 5.90 9.73
C GLY A 86 9.01 6.09 8.50
N ASN A 87 8.22 7.16 8.42
CA ASN A 87 7.43 7.45 7.21
C ASN A 87 8.34 7.78 6.02
N ARG A 88 9.34 8.63 6.26
CA ARG A 88 10.32 8.98 5.22
C ARG A 88 11.12 7.75 4.80
N ALA A 89 11.53 6.93 5.75
CA ALA A 89 12.28 5.71 5.47
C ALA A 89 11.54 4.76 4.52
N VAL A 90 10.24 4.50 4.77
CA VAL A 90 9.44 3.65 3.87
C VAL A 90 9.33 4.26 2.46
N LEU A 91 9.18 5.57 2.35
CA LEU A 91 9.13 6.25 1.05
C LEU A 91 10.46 6.17 0.30
N GLU A 92 11.58 6.37 0.97
CA GLU A 92 12.92 6.27 0.36
C GLU A 92 13.23 4.84 -0.07
N ASP A 93 12.82 3.86 0.72
CA ASP A 93 12.98 2.44 0.37
C ASP A 93 12.14 2.09 -0.88
N LEU A 94 10.91 2.60 -1.00
CA LEU A 94 10.12 2.46 -2.24
C LEU A 94 10.84 3.11 -3.43
N HIS A 95 11.39 4.31 -3.27
CA HIS A 95 12.12 5.00 -4.33
C HIS A 95 13.42 4.29 -4.70
N ALA A 96 14.09 3.64 -3.74
CA ALA A 96 15.26 2.83 -4.02
C ALA A 96 14.95 1.63 -4.94
N VAL A 97 13.78 0.98 -4.76
CA VAL A 97 13.30 -0.09 -5.66
C VAL A 97 13.02 0.48 -7.06
N THR A 98 12.38 1.65 -7.16
CA THR A 98 12.15 2.33 -8.45
C THR A 98 13.48 2.59 -9.16
N THR A 99 14.43 3.19 -8.46
CA THR A 99 15.74 3.54 -9.01
C THR A 99 16.48 2.30 -9.53
N LEU A 100 16.54 1.24 -8.72
CA LEU A 100 17.17 -0.02 -9.10
C LEU A 100 16.49 -0.64 -10.32
N THR A 101 15.16 -0.65 -10.35
CA THR A 101 14.40 -1.29 -11.43
C THR A 101 14.54 -0.51 -12.72
N LYS A 102 14.51 0.81 -12.70
CA LYS A 102 14.74 1.67 -13.88
C LYS A 102 16.16 1.54 -14.44
N GLN A 103 17.15 1.28 -13.60
CA GLN A 103 18.52 0.97 -14.05
C GLN A 103 18.60 -0.37 -14.79
N LEU A 104 17.83 -1.36 -14.36
CA LEU A 104 17.79 -2.69 -14.99
C LEU A 104 16.94 -2.71 -16.26
N TYR A 105 15.92 -1.86 -16.35
CA TYR A 105 14.98 -1.77 -17.47
C TYR A 105 14.81 -0.31 -17.93
N PRO A 106 15.86 0.28 -18.54
CA PRO A 106 15.85 1.70 -18.92
C PRO A 106 14.83 1.96 -20.04
N GLY A 107 14.09 3.06 -19.92
CA GLY A 107 13.13 3.49 -20.95
C GLY A 107 11.81 2.72 -20.99
N VAL A 108 11.62 1.73 -20.10
CA VAL A 108 10.37 0.98 -19.99
C VAL A 108 9.36 1.80 -19.16
N PRO A 109 8.09 1.94 -19.60
CA PRO A 109 7.03 2.62 -18.83
C PRO A 109 6.89 2.07 -17.41
N TYR A 110 6.77 2.97 -16.42
CA TYR A 110 6.86 2.63 -15.00
C TYR A 110 5.62 3.06 -14.22
N PHE A 111 4.96 2.11 -13.58
CA PHE A 111 3.74 2.32 -12.82
C PHE A 111 3.93 1.92 -11.35
N LEU A 112 3.16 2.56 -10.46
CA LEU A 112 3.14 2.24 -9.03
C LEU A 112 1.73 1.84 -8.59
N LEU A 113 1.60 0.68 -7.93
CA LEU A 113 0.36 0.27 -7.24
C LEU A 113 0.58 0.31 -5.73
N GLY A 114 -0.26 1.05 -5.02
CA GLY A 114 -0.29 1.03 -3.56
C GLY A 114 -1.63 0.51 -3.04
N HIS A 115 -1.58 -0.48 -2.13
CA HIS A 115 -2.75 -1.05 -1.48
C HIS A 115 -2.83 -0.63 -0.01
N SER A 116 -4.00 -0.23 0.46
CA SER A 116 -4.25 0.09 1.87
C SER A 116 -3.25 1.10 2.44
N MET A 117 -2.44 0.74 3.44
CA MET A 117 -1.32 1.56 3.92
C MET A 117 -0.39 1.96 2.75
N GLY A 118 -0.07 1.03 1.87
CA GLY A 118 0.73 1.30 0.66
C GLY A 118 0.10 2.34 -0.26
N SER A 119 -1.22 2.49 -0.26
CA SER A 119 -1.91 3.53 -1.01
C SER A 119 -1.64 4.94 -0.47
N PHE A 120 -1.45 5.07 0.84
CA PHE A 120 -1.03 6.35 1.45
C PHE A 120 0.43 6.67 1.11
N TYR A 121 1.30 5.65 1.05
CA TYR A 121 2.67 5.82 0.59
C TYR A 121 2.73 6.14 -0.91
N ALA A 122 1.96 5.45 -1.75
CA ALA A 122 1.87 5.74 -3.17
C ALA A 122 1.42 7.20 -3.41
N ARG A 123 0.39 7.68 -2.71
CA ARG A 123 -0.07 9.08 -2.83
C ARG A 123 0.99 10.09 -2.36
N GLN A 124 1.80 9.77 -1.35
CA GLN A 124 2.95 10.62 -0.97
C GLN A 124 4.05 10.55 -2.03
N TYR A 125 4.30 9.36 -2.59
CA TYR A 125 5.26 9.14 -3.67
C TYR A 125 4.96 10.03 -4.89
N LEU A 126 3.67 10.11 -5.28
CA LEU A 126 3.21 11.00 -6.36
C LEU A 126 3.60 12.47 -6.14
N CYS A 127 3.64 12.91 -4.88
CA CYS A 127 4.00 14.28 -4.55
C CYS A 127 5.51 14.55 -4.62
N GLU A 128 6.34 13.52 -4.51
CA GLU A 128 7.80 13.66 -4.43
C GLU A 128 8.51 13.21 -5.72
N TRP A 129 8.04 12.14 -6.33
CA TRP A 129 8.65 11.51 -7.51
C TRP A 129 7.61 11.12 -8.57
N GLY A 130 6.47 11.82 -8.60
CA GLY A 130 5.41 11.54 -9.57
C GLY A 130 5.86 11.68 -11.02
N ASP A 131 6.83 12.56 -11.30
CA ASP A 131 7.40 12.74 -12.65
C ASP A 131 8.20 11.54 -13.14
N GLU A 132 8.54 10.60 -12.26
CA GLU A 132 9.22 9.36 -12.62
C GLU A 132 8.25 8.25 -13.05
N LEU A 133 6.94 8.47 -12.96
CA LEU A 133 5.91 7.48 -13.22
C LEU A 133 5.12 7.80 -14.48
N ASP A 134 4.70 6.77 -15.20
CA ASP A 134 3.76 6.85 -16.31
C ASP A 134 2.30 6.66 -15.85
N GLY A 135 2.09 6.34 -14.59
CA GLY A 135 0.77 6.27 -13.93
C GLY A 135 0.83 5.59 -12.58
N ALA A 136 -0.27 5.66 -11.82
CA ALA A 136 -0.38 4.97 -10.54
C ALA A 136 -1.77 4.41 -10.27
N ILE A 137 -1.80 3.31 -9.52
CA ILE A 137 -3.02 2.62 -9.05
C ILE A 137 -3.09 2.75 -7.53
N ILE A 138 -4.17 3.34 -7.06
CA ILE A 138 -4.43 3.62 -5.63
C ILE A 138 -5.57 2.71 -5.19
N MET A 139 -5.25 1.62 -4.50
CA MET A 139 -6.20 0.57 -4.17
C MET A 139 -6.51 0.51 -2.67
N GLY A 140 -7.79 0.35 -2.30
CA GLY A 140 -8.21 0.23 -0.91
C GLY A 140 -7.84 1.43 -0.03
N THR A 141 -7.84 2.64 -0.61
CA THR A 141 -7.43 3.86 0.08
C THR A 141 -8.58 4.46 0.89
N GLY A 142 -8.22 5.28 1.89
CA GLY A 142 -9.14 6.04 2.72
C GLY A 142 -8.84 7.54 2.75
N TYR A 143 -9.73 8.27 3.41
CA TYR A 143 -9.57 9.71 3.68
C TYR A 143 -10.30 10.07 4.98
N GLN A 144 -9.68 9.74 6.10
CA GLN A 144 -10.24 9.95 7.43
C GLN A 144 -10.22 11.45 7.81
N PRO A 145 -11.06 11.92 8.72
CA PRO A 145 -11.02 13.31 9.18
C PRO A 145 -9.65 13.70 9.74
N LYS A 146 -9.07 14.81 9.25
CA LYS A 146 -7.73 15.29 9.65
C LYS A 146 -7.54 15.37 11.16
N ALA A 147 -8.56 15.89 11.88
CA ALA A 147 -8.52 16.02 13.32
C ALA A 147 -8.41 14.66 14.04
N LEU A 148 -9.07 13.62 13.50
CA LEU A 148 -8.99 12.27 14.05
C LEU A 148 -7.58 11.69 13.87
N VAL A 149 -6.98 11.87 12.70
CA VAL A 149 -5.61 11.40 12.43
C VAL A 149 -4.59 12.15 13.30
N GLN A 150 -4.77 13.47 13.49
CA GLN A 150 -3.93 14.26 14.40
C GLN A 150 -4.05 13.78 15.84
N LEU A 151 -5.26 13.49 16.32
CA LEU A 151 -5.49 12.93 17.65
C LEU A 151 -4.80 11.58 17.81
N ALA A 152 -5.00 10.66 16.86
CA ALA A 152 -4.38 9.33 16.88
C ALA A 152 -2.84 9.42 16.91
N ARG A 153 -2.25 10.28 16.08
CA ARG A 153 -0.80 10.54 16.09
C ARG A 153 -0.34 11.09 17.45
N THR A 154 -1.08 12.03 18.02
CA THR A 154 -0.75 12.64 19.32
C THR A 154 -0.81 11.59 20.44
N ILE A 155 -1.82 10.72 20.45
CA ILE A 155 -1.91 9.59 21.39
C ILE A 155 -0.66 8.70 21.28
N CYS A 156 -0.24 8.34 20.07
CA CYS A 156 0.97 7.54 19.87
C CYS A 156 2.20 8.22 20.48
N ARG A 157 2.37 9.54 20.25
CA ARG A 157 3.49 10.31 20.79
C ARG A 157 3.46 10.36 22.31
N VAL A 158 2.31 10.62 22.91
CA VAL A 158 2.17 10.67 24.39
C VAL A 158 2.47 9.30 25.00
N LEU A 159 1.92 8.23 24.45
CA LEU A 159 2.20 6.88 24.94
C LEU A 159 3.68 6.51 24.78
N ALA A 160 4.34 6.96 23.69
CA ALA A 160 5.75 6.69 23.45
C ALA A 160 6.68 7.37 24.49
N VAL A 161 6.27 8.51 25.07
CA VAL A 161 7.02 9.15 26.16
C VAL A 161 7.10 8.25 27.40
N PHE A 162 6.03 7.49 27.70
CA PHE A 162 5.96 6.64 28.88
C PHE A 162 6.42 5.19 28.64
N HIS A 163 6.26 4.66 27.41
CA HIS A 163 6.48 3.25 27.10
C HIS A 163 7.57 3.01 26.05
N GLY A 164 8.08 4.06 25.40
CA GLY A 164 9.02 3.96 24.28
C GLY A 164 8.33 3.65 22.94
N TRP A 165 9.07 3.86 21.84
CA TRP A 165 8.55 3.72 20.48
C TRP A 165 8.29 2.27 20.04
N HIS A 166 8.91 1.28 20.67
CA HIS A 166 8.68 -0.14 20.40
C HIS A 166 7.41 -0.71 21.06
N TYR A 167 6.76 0.05 21.93
CA TYR A 167 5.54 -0.42 22.62
C TYR A 167 4.41 -0.70 21.63
N ARG A 168 3.76 -1.86 21.78
CA ARG A 168 2.60 -2.29 20.98
C ARG A 168 1.32 -2.04 21.78
N SER A 169 0.68 -0.90 21.51
CA SER A 169 -0.53 -0.50 22.21
C SER A 169 -1.78 -1.19 21.68
N LYS A 170 -2.36 -2.10 22.46
CA LYS A 170 -3.66 -2.72 22.12
C LYS A 170 -4.78 -1.70 22.01
N LEU A 171 -4.69 -0.58 22.75
CA LEU A 171 -5.65 0.52 22.66
C LEU A 171 -5.60 1.19 21.30
N VAL A 172 -4.41 1.57 20.83
CA VAL A 172 -4.24 2.21 19.51
C VAL A 172 -4.69 1.25 18.41
N ALA A 173 -4.28 -0.03 18.49
CA ALA A 173 -4.72 -1.05 17.54
C ALA A 173 -6.24 -1.17 17.49
N ARG A 174 -6.91 -1.29 18.64
CA ARG A 174 -8.38 -1.38 18.69
C ARG A 174 -9.08 -0.15 18.12
N LEU A 175 -8.57 1.04 18.41
CA LEU A 175 -9.15 2.30 17.91
C LEU A 175 -8.95 2.44 16.40
N SER A 176 -7.84 1.97 15.85
CA SER A 176 -7.54 2.04 14.40
C SER A 176 -8.49 1.22 13.55
N PHE A 177 -9.06 0.14 14.10
CA PHE A 177 -9.99 -0.75 13.38
C PHE A 177 -11.41 -0.72 13.95
N LEU A 178 -11.71 0.29 14.78
CA LEU A 178 -13.02 0.40 15.42
C LEU A 178 -14.13 0.55 14.36
N GLY A 179 -15.09 -0.36 14.40
CA GLY A 179 -16.25 -0.33 13.51
C GLY A 179 -16.06 -1.00 12.15
N TYR A 180 -14.87 -1.53 11.82
CA TYR A 180 -14.63 -2.13 10.51
C TYR A 180 -15.50 -3.37 10.24
N ASN A 181 -15.85 -4.14 11.25
CA ASN A 181 -16.78 -5.29 11.13
C ASN A 181 -18.25 -4.92 11.36
N LYS A 182 -18.61 -3.64 11.45
CA LYS A 182 -20.00 -3.24 11.67
C LYS A 182 -20.88 -3.68 10.48
N GLY A 183 -21.93 -4.43 10.79
CA GLY A 183 -22.86 -4.95 9.78
C GLY A 183 -22.41 -6.24 9.09
N LEU A 184 -21.28 -6.83 9.50
CA LEU A 184 -20.85 -8.16 9.06
C LEU A 184 -21.28 -9.23 10.07
N GLU A 185 -21.27 -10.50 9.65
CA GLU A 185 -21.69 -11.66 10.48
C GLU A 185 -20.87 -11.83 11.77
N GLY A 186 -19.65 -11.26 11.80
CA GLY A 186 -18.80 -11.26 13.00
C GLY A 186 -18.16 -12.62 13.30
N ARG A 187 -17.87 -13.42 12.28
CA ARG A 187 -17.17 -14.71 12.42
C ARG A 187 -15.76 -14.50 13.02
N THR A 188 -15.06 -13.44 12.57
CA THR A 188 -13.73 -13.08 13.05
C THR A 188 -13.57 -11.57 13.17
N ALA A 189 -12.47 -11.11 13.80
CA ALA A 189 -12.10 -9.69 13.84
C ALA A 189 -11.62 -9.13 12.47
N HIS A 190 -11.43 -9.98 11.47
CA HIS A 190 -10.84 -9.66 10.18
C HIS A 190 -11.80 -9.87 9.00
N ASP A 191 -13.08 -10.12 9.24
CA ASP A 191 -14.05 -10.37 8.16
C ASP A 191 -14.18 -9.18 7.20
N TRP A 192 -13.90 -7.96 7.66
CA TRP A 192 -13.87 -6.76 6.83
C TRP A 192 -12.82 -6.78 5.71
N LEU A 193 -11.82 -7.69 5.80
CA LEU A 193 -10.78 -7.80 4.78
C LEU A 193 -11.31 -8.41 3.49
N ASN A 194 -12.12 -9.48 3.58
CA ASN A 194 -12.50 -10.28 2.42
C ASN A 194 -13.86 -10.97 2.61
N ARG A 195 -14.58 -11.18 1.52
CA ARG A 195 -15.81 -11.99 1.51
C ARG A 195 -15.54 -13.49 1.56
N ASP A 196 -14.36 -13.91 1.04
CA ASP A 196 -13.96 -15.32 1.10
C ASP A 196 -13.44 -15.67 2.50
N PRO A 197 -14.17 -16.53 3.26
CA PRO A 197 -13.74 -16.92 4.59
C PRO A 197 -12.42 -17.71 4.58
N VAL A 198 -12.08 -18.37 3.46
CA VAL A 198 -10.82 -19.13 3.33
C VAL A 198 -9.64 -18.16 3.29
N GLU A 199 -9.75 -17.03 2.58
CA GLU A 199 -8.71 -16.02 2.54
C GLU A 199 -8.56 -15.30 3.89
N VAL A 200 -9.67 -15.01 4.58
CA VAL A 200 -9.63 -14.47 5.94
C VAL A 200 -8.92 -15.44 6.90
N ASP A 201 -9.20 -16.74 6.82
CA ASP A 201 -8.56 -17.74 7.67
C ASP A 201 -7.07 -17.92 7.32
N ARG A 202 -6.71 -17.86 6.03
CA ARG A 202 -5.31 -17.87 5.57
C ARG A 202 -4.54 -16.67 6.12
N TYR A 203 -5.11 -15.46 6.04
CA TYR A 203 -4.52 -14.25 6.62
C TYR A 203 -4.27 -14.42 8.13
N ARG A 204 -5.26 -14.95 8.86
CA ARG A 204 -5.17 -15.13 10.32
C ARG A 204 -4.21 -16.24 10.76
N ALA A 205 -3.95 -17.22 9.90
CA ALA A 205 -3.03 -18.31 10.17
C ALA A 205 -1.55 -17.92 9.97
N ASP A 206 -1.27 -16.85 9.22
CA ASP A 206 0.09 -16.41 8.93
C ASP A 206 0.58 -15.42 10.00
N GLU A 207 1.68 -15.74 10.68
CA GLU A 207 2.26 -14.87 11.72
C GLU A 207 2.72 -13.51 11.16
N ARG A 208 3.03 -13.43 9.85
CA ARG A 208 3.38 -12.20 9.15
C ARG A 208 2.19 -11.26 8.94
N CYS A 209 0.97 -11.74 9.21
CA CYS A 209 -0.30 -11.02 9.07
C CYS A 209 -1.03 -10.81 10.43
N THR A 210 -0.40 -11.11 11.57
CA THR A 210 -1.09 -11.10 12.88
C THR A 210 -0.39 -10.31 13.98
N PHE A 211 0.65 -9.54 13.64
CA PHE A 211 1.34 -8.70 14.62
C PHE A 211 0.63 -7.35 14.84
N ILE A 212 0.92 -6.72 15.98
CA ILE A 212 0.45 -5.36 16.28
C ILE A 212 1.58 -4.37 15.99
N PHE A 213 1.26 -3.28 15.29
CA PHE A 213 2.19 -2.18 15.07
C PHE A 213 2.70 -1.60 16.38
N THR A 214 3.97 -1.22 16.38
CA THR A 214 4.55 -0.40 17.44
C THR A 214 3.98 1.03 17.38
N LEU A 215 4.16 1.80 18.44
CA LEU A 215 3.81 3.23 18.41
C LEU A 215 4.58 4.00 17.34
N ASN A 216 5.82 3.57 17.02
CA ASN A 216 6.62 4.14 15.94
C ASN A 216 5.93 3.98 14.58
N ALA A 217 5.48 2.78 14.22
CA ALA A 217 4.84 2.54 12.93
C ALA A 217 3.49 3.26 12.82
N TYR A 218 2.65 3.22 13.87
CA TYR A 218 1.41 4.01 13.89
C TYR A 218 1.68 5.51 13.74
N TYR A 219 2.62 6.06 14.51
CA TYR A 219 2.99 7.47 14.46
C TYR A 219 3.48 7.86 13.06
N SER A 220 4.34 7.03 12.45
CA SER A 220 4.88 7.22 11.10
C SER A 220 3.78 7.20 10.05
N MET A 221 2.90 6.20 10.07
CA MET A 221 1.77 6.08 9.16
C MET A 221 0.81 7.29 9.30
N PHE A 222 0.42 7.66 10.51
CA PHE A 222 -0.45 8.83 10.72
C PHE A 222 0.23 10.13 10.30
N SER A 223 1.54 10.26 10.49
CA SER A 223 2.31 11.42 10.01
C SER A 223 2.29 11.50 8.49
N GLY A 224 2.46 10.37 7.80
CA GLY A 224 2.35 10.28 6.35
C GLY A 224 0.94 10.61 5.84
N ILE A 225 -0.10 10.09 6.48
CA ILE A 225 -1.49 10.43 6.13
C ILE A 225 -1.74 11.93 6.29
N LEU A 226 -1.21 12.57 7.34
CA LEU A 226 -1.38 14.01 7.58
C LEU A 226 -0.71 14.88 6.50
N ARG A 227 0.37 14.42 5.87
CA ARG A 227 0.99 15.10 4.74
C ARG A 227 0.03 15.22 3.55
N LEU A 228 -0.87 14.24 3.36
CA LEU A 228 -1.85 14.25 2.27
C LEU A 228 -3.00 15.26 2.45
N TYR A 229 -3.00 16.03 3.55
CA TYR A 229 -3.89 17.19 3.75
C TYR A 229 -3.19 18.54 3.47
N ASP A 230 -1.94 18.52 3.05
CA ASP A 230 -1.22 19.72 2.67
C ASP A 230 -1.45 20.04 1.19
N PRO A 231 -2.19 21.13 0.85
CA PRO A 231 -2.44 21.48 -0.53
C PRO A 231 -1.17 21.81 -1.31
N ALA A 232 -0.14 22.35 -0.64
CA ALA A 232 1.14 22.67 -1.29
C ALA A 232 1.90 21.39 -1.69
N LEU A 233 1.79 20.33 -0.88
CA LEU A 233 2.35 19.03 -1.23
C LEU A 233 1.58 18.38 -2.37
N LEU A 234 0.24 18.35 -2.31
CA LEU A 234 -0.61 17.78 -3.36
C LEU A 234 -0.46 18.53 -4.69
N ALA A 235 -0.19 19.84 -4.65
CA ALA A 235 0.05 20.64 -5.85
C ALA A 235 1.31 20.19 -6.63
N ARG A 236 2.19 19.38 -6.05
CA ARG A 236 3.38 18.83 -6.70
C ARG A 236 3.09 17.59 -7.56
N VAL A 237 1.93 16.95 -7.38
CA VAL A 237 1.53 15.80 -8.21
C VAL A 237 1.42 16.24 -9.67
N PRO A 238 2.03 15.54 -10.64
CA PRO A 238 1.94 15.86 -12.06
C PRO A 238 0.48 15.86 -12.53
N LYS A 239 0.07 16.95 -13.23
CA LYS A 239 -1.36 17.21 -13.49
C LYS A 239 -1.99 16.26 -14.49
N ASP A 240 -1.21 15.76 -15.40
CA ASP A 240 -1.66 14.88 -16.48
C ASP A 240 -1.32 13.39 -16.20
N LEU A 241 -0.69 13.07 -15.06
CA LEU A 241 -0.36 11.71 -14.66
C LEU A 241 -1.65 10.87 -14.52
N PRO A 242 -1.77 9.75 -15.24
CA PRO A 242 -2.94 8.87 -15.12
C PRO A 242 -3.01 8.21 -13.75
N LEU A 243 -4.16 8.29 -13.09
CA LEU A 243 -4.41 7.65 -11.81
C LEU A 243 -5.65 6.76 -11.91
N LEU A 244 -5.55 5.54 -11.37
CA LEU A 244 -6.67 4.62 -11.21
C LEU A 244 -6.92 4.38 -9.72
N PHE A 245 -8.14 4.66 -9.27
CA PHE A 245 -8.59 4.33 -7.92
C PHE A 245 -9.47 3.09 -7.94
N LEU A 246 -9.10 2.06 -7.16
CA LEU A 246 -9.82 0.80 -7.03
C LEU A 246 -10.21 0.59 -5.56
N ALA A 247 -11.47 0.25 -5.29
CA ALA A 247 -11.91 -0.12 -3.95
C ALA A 247 -13.15 -1.01 -4.00
N GLY A 248 -13.38 -1.78 -2.95
CA GLY A 248 -14.69 -2.40 -2.72
C GLY A 248 -15.70 -1.37 -2.21
N ASP A 249 -16.95 -1.45 -2.63
CA ASP A 249 -18.00 -0.59 -2.11
C ASP A 249 -18.50 -1.01 -0.70
N ALA A 250 -18.03 -2.17 -0.21
CA ALA A 250 -18.19 -2.61 1.17
C ALA A 250 -16.91 -2.48 2.02
N ASP A 251 -15.84 -1.83 1.49
CA ASP A 251 -14.58 -1.60 2.21
C ASP A 251 -14.72 -0.50 3.28
N PRO A 252 -14.57 -0.82 4.59
CA PRO A 252 -14.68 0.16 5.66
C PRO A 252 -13.51 1.16 5.70
N VAL A 253 -12.33 0.83 5.16
CA VAL A 253 -11.18 1.74 5.08
C VAL A 253 -11.51 2.93 4.19
N GLY A 254 -12.16 2.66 3.06
CA GLY A 254 -12.67 3.66 2.13
C GLY A 254 -14.04 4.24 2.51
N GLU A 255 -14.57 3.94 3.72
CA GLU A 255 -15.91 4.36 4.15
C GLU A 255 -16.97 4.04 3.08
N GLN A 256 -16.96 2.79 2.61
CA GLN A 256 -17.85 2.29 1.55
C GLN A 256 -17.81 3.18 0.29
N GLY A 257 -16.60 3.62 -0.11
CA GLY A 257 -16.34 4.46 -1.27
C GLY A 257 -16.40 5.98 -0.99
N ALA A 258 -16.98 6.43 0.11
CA ALA A 258 -17.05 7.88 0.42
C ALA A 258 -15.67 8.48 0.69
N GLY A 259 -14.81 7.76 1.42
CA GLY A 259 -13.42 8.15 1.65
C GLY A 259 -12.59 8.17 0.36
N VAL A 260 -12.82 7.20 -0.52
CA VAL A 260 -12.17 7.15 -1.84
C VAL A 260 -12.52 8.41 -2.65
N LYS A 261 -13.81 8.77 -2.71
CA LYS A 261 -14.28 10.00 -3.40
C LYS A 261 -13.63 11.27 -2.83
N ARG A 262 -13.43 11.35 -1.49
CA ARG A 262 -12.73 12.48 -0.87
C ARG A 262 -11.23 12.50 -1.23
N ALA A 263 -10.59 11.34 -1.28
CA ALA A 263 -9.20 11.24 -1.73
C ALA A 263 -9.03 11.70 -3.18
N VAL A 264 -9.90 11.25 -4.07
CA VAL A 264 -9.96 11.70 -5.48
C VAL A 264 -10.20 13.21 -5.56
N LYS A 265 -11.20 13.72 -4.82
CA LYS A 265 -11.49 15.15 -4.81
C LYS A 265 -10.28 15.98 -4.38
N SER A 266 -9.50 15.54 -3.39
CA SER A 266 -8.31 16.27 -2.95
C SER A 266 -7.26 16.43 -4.05
N LEU A 267 -7.12 15.43 -4.94
CA LEU A 267 -6.22 15.48 -6.08
C LEU A 267 -6.79 16.33 -7.24
N LEU A 268 -8.10 16.24 -7.50
CA LEU A 268 -8.78 17.10 -8.47
C LEU A 268 -8.66 18.56 -8.06
N ASP A 269 -8.89 18.89 -6.78
CA ASP A 269 -8.73 20.24 -6.22
C ASP A 269 -7.27 20.74 -6.33
N ALA A 270 -6.29 19.82 -6.30
CA ALA A 270 -4.88 20.13 -6.56
C ALA A 270 -4.54 20.26 -8.06
N GLY A 271 -5.50 20.04 -8.95
CA GLY A 271 -5.37 20.22 -10.41
C GLY A 271 -4.99 18.95 -11.19
N VAL A 272 -4.96 17.78 -10.58
CA VAL A 272 -4.78 16.50 -11.31
C VAL A 272 -6.03 16.24 -12.15
N LYS A 273 -5.85 15.85 -13.44
CA LYS A 273 -6.96 15.82 -14.42
C LYS A 273 -7.37 14.41 -14.81
N ASN A 274 -6.43 13.46 -14.81
CA ASN A 274 -6.62 12.14 -15.41
C ASN A 274 -6.82 11.08 -14.30
N ILE A 275 -8.03 11.05 -13.73
CA ILE A 275 -8.36 10.13 -12.62
C ILE A 275 -9.56 9.26 -13.01
N GLU A 276 -9.34 7.95 -13.03
CA GLU A 276 -10.38 6.93 -13.17
C GLU A 276 -10.69 6.33 -11.78
N VAL A 277 -11.97 5.97 -11.54
CA VAL A 277 -12.40 5.34 -10.29
C VAL A 277 -13.29 4.15 -10.62
N LYS A 278 -12.97 2.98 -10.06
CA LYS A 278 -13.84 1.80 -10.10
C LYS A 278 -14.10 1.30 -8.68
N LEU A 279 -15.38 1.16 -8.33
CA LEU A 279 -15.82 0.51 -7.11
C LEU A 279 -16.42 -0.86 -7.47
N TYR A 280 -15.94 -1.91 -6.80
CA TYR A 280 -16.40 -3.28 -7.03
C TYR A 280 -17.57 -3.60 -6.10
N PRO A 281 -18.74 -3.98 -6.65
CA PRO A 281 -19.95 -4.25 -5.86
C PRO A 281 -19.73 -5.34 -4.81
N SER A 282 -20.13 -5.05 -3.58
CA SER A 282 -20.02 -5.93 -2.40
C SER A 282 -18.59 -6.37 -2.03
N ALA A 283 -17.56 -6.03 -2.81
CA ALA A 283 -16.19 -6.37 -2.50
C ALA A 283 -15.73 -5.61 -1.25
N ARG A 284 -14.88 -6.28 -0.47
CA ARG A 284 -14.27 -5.73 0.75
C ARG A 284 -12.89 -5.17 0.45
N HIS A 285 -12.00 -5.20 1.43
CA HIS A 285 -10.74 -4.44 1.39
C HIS A 285 -9.65 -5.06 0.50
N GLU A 286 -9.48 -6.39 0.55
CA GLU A 286 -8.37 -7.09 -0.13
C GLU A 286 -8.75 -7.53 -1.54
N LEU A 287 -8.91 -6.60 -2.49
CA LEU A 287 -9.40 -6.86 -3.85
C LEU A 287 -8.63 -7.94 -4.60
N LEU A 288 -7.31 -8.08 -4.37
CA LEU A 288 -6.45 -9.02 -5.09
C LEU A 288 -6.62 -10.49 -4.66
N VAL A 289 -7.35 -10.73 -3.60
CA VAL A 289 -7.71 -12.08 -3.10
C VAL A 289 -9.22 -12.21 -2.90
N GLU A 290 -10.01 -11.24 -3.39
CA GLU A 290 -11.47 -11.27 -3.34
C GLU A 290 -12.08 -12.34 -4.25
N LEU A 291 -13.36 -12.64 -4.07
CA LEU A 291 -14.08 -13.61 -4.90
C LEU A 291 -14.05 -13.25 -6.39
N ASN A 292 -13.97 -11.96 -6.70
CA ASN A 292 -13.89 -11.44 -8.07
C ASN A 292 -12.47 -10.95 -8.44
N ARG A 293 -11.40 -11.50 -7.84
CA ARG A 293 -10.02 -11.08 -8.11
C ARG A 293 -9.62 -11.13 -9.58
N GLU A 294 -10.15 -12.08 -10.34
CA GLU A 294 -9.86 -12.19 -11.78
C GLU A 294 -10.34 -10.95 -12.57
N GLU A 295 -11.50 -10.39 -12.21
CA GLU A 295 -11.97 -9.12 -12.75
C GLU A 295 -11.02 -7.99 -12.37
N VAL A 296 -10.56 -7.94 -11.12
CA VAL A 296 -9.60 -6.92 -10.65
C VAL A 296 -8.27 -7.02 -11.39
N PHE A 297 -7.76 -8.23 -11.61
CA PHE A 297 -6.52 -8.45 -12.38
C PHE A 297 -6.67 -8.01 -13.83
N ALA A 298 -7.82 -8.34 -14.46
CA ALA A 298 -8.12 -7.90 -15.82
C ALA A 298 -8.17 -6.38 -15.93
N ASP A 299 -8.88 -5.71 -15.02
CA ASP A 299 -8.98 -4.24 -15.00
C ASP A 299 -7.62 -3.55 -14.83
N ILE A 300 -6.77 -4.08 -13.94
CA ILE A 300 -5.41 -3.56 -13.74
C ILE A 300 -4.59 -3.75 -15.03
N GLY A 301 -4.61 -4.96 -15.61
CA GLY A 301 -3.89 -5.26 -16.85
C GLY A 301 -4.36 -4.40 -18.02
N ASP A 302 -5.67 -4.29 -18.22
CA ASP A 302 -6.25 -3.49 -19.30
C ASP A 302 -5.97 -1.99 -19.13
N TRP A 303 -5.97 -1.50 -17.87
CA TRP A 303 -5.63 -0.11 -17.59
C TRP A 303 -4.17 0.19 -17.91
N LEU A 304 -3.25 -0.72 -17.57
CA LEU A 304 -1.82 -0.60 -17.91
C LEU A 304 -1.63 -0.65 -19.43
N GLU A 305 -2.21 -1.64 -20.12
CA GLU A 305 -2.04 -1.82 -21.57
C GLU A 305 -2.55 -0.64 -22.40
N ARG A 306 -3.60 0.06 -21.97
CA ARG A 306 -4.05 1.29 -22.64
C ARG A 306 -3.06 2.45 -22.56
N ARG A 307 -1.96 2.30 -21.84
CA ARG A 307 -0.94 3.34 -21.58
C ARG A 307 0.45 2.98 -22.11
N LEU A 308 0.53 1.87 -22.82
CA LEU A 308 1.72 1.41 -23.55
C LEU A 308 1.63 1.79 -25.01
#